data_0a6c0106cfb7a117f7f1628a166bccb7
#
_entry.id   0a6c0106cfb7a117f7f1628a166bccb7
#
_cell.length_a   1.000
_cell.length_b   1.000
_cell.length_c   1.000
_cell.angle_alpha   90.00
_cell.angle_beta   90.00
_cell.angle_gamma   90.00
#
_symmetry.space_group_name_H-M   'P 1'
#
loop_
_entity.id
_entity.type
_entity.pdbx_description
1 polymer ?
#
loop_
_entity_poly.entity_id
_entity_poly.type
_entity_poly.pdbx_seq_one_letter_code
_entity_poly.pdbx_strand_id
1 'polypeptide(L)'
;MNKTELLNRLAREGAERLLLARVLDKLELAQNRSVPAHTSFLSPGERAAVESLIAACGRPRHLFFGGYEGAERTVCLFLPDWQEKEDALWESPVAALRCTFPAGSGLSHRDFLGSILGLGITREKIGDLLVGSASCDVLLLPEIADYLLLNLESAGRVRLKVHALPLSDLELPQIQVKTVRDTVAALRLDAVMASGFSLSRGKAADLISAGRVQLNHRECGKCDRTVAQGDVISCRGLGKCSVKEIGGLSKKGRTMIVLERYI
;
A
#
# COMPACT_ATOMS: atom_id res chain seq x y z
N MET A 1 -27.39 10.23 -6.50
CA MET A 1 -26.44 10.38 -7.63
C MET A 1 -26.35 9.02 -8.31
N ASN A 2 -26.47 8.99 -9.64
CA ASN A 2 -26.44 7.73 -10.39
C ASN A 2 -24.99 7.12 -10.33
N LYS A 3 -24.89 5.80 -10.24
CA LYS A 3 -23.62 5.03 -10.23
C LYS A 3 -22.67 5.45 -11.37
N THR A 4 -23.22 5.61 -12.58
CA THR A 4 -22.46 6.02 -13.77
C THR A 4 -21.88 7.43 -13.63
N GLU A 5 -22.63 8.38 -13.11
CA GLU A 5 -22.18 9.77 -12.89
C GLU A 5 -21.08 9.83 -11.84
N LEU A 6 -21.23 9.05 -10.75
CA LEU A 6 -20.25 8.95 -9.70
C LEU A 6 -18.91 8.41 -10.23
N LEU A 7 -18.96 7.32 -10.99
CA LEU A 7 -17.77 6.71 -11.62
C LEU A 7 -17.11 7.66 -12.63
N ASN A 8 -17.89 8.35 -13.46
CA ASN A 8 -17.35 9.33 -14.42
C ASN A 8 -16.62 10.50 -13.76
N ARG A 9 -17.07 10.90 -12.55
CA ARG A 9 -16.47 12.00 -11.81
C ARG A 9 -15.19 11.61 -11.08
N LEU A 10 -15.11 10.38 -10.58
CA LEU A 10 -14.04 9.94 -9.68
C LEU A 10 -12.95 9.13 -10.36
N ALA A 11 -13.31 8.28 -11.33
CA ALA A 11 -12.35 7.42 -12.03
C ALA A 11 -11.54 8.20 -13.06
N ARG A 12 -10.24 7.96 -13.12
CA ARG A 12 -9.30 8.60 -14.05
C ARG A 12 -9.07 7.76 -15.31
N GLU A 13 -9.01 6.45 -15.18
CA GLU A 13 -8.71 5.49 -16.22
C GLU A 13 -9.69 4.30 -16.21
N GLY A 14 -9.71 3.52 -17.28
CA GLY A 14 -10.61 2.38 -17.41
C GLY A 14 -10.44 1.33 -16.31
N ALA A 15 -9.21 1.03 -15.91
CA ALA A 15 -8.92 0.08 -14.84
C ALA A 15 -9.42 0.59 -13.46
N GLU A 16 -9.19 1.86 -13.14
CA GLU A 16 -9.70 2.48 -11.91
C GLU A 16 -11.23 2.51 -11.89
N ARG A 17 -11.85 2.79 -13.05
CA ARG A 17 -13.31 2.75 -13.19
C ARG A 17 -13.89 1.36 -12.89
N LEU A 18 -13.26 0.30 -13.39
CA LEU A 18 -13.67 -1.07 -13.12
C LEU A 18 -13.52 -1.43 -11.64
N LEU A 19 -12.39 -1.04 -11.02
CA LEU A 19 -12.18 -1.20 -9.59
C LEU A 19 -13.30 -0.53 -8.79
N LEU A 20 -13.52 0.77 -9.01
CA LEU A 20 -14.53 1.53 -8.28
C LEU A 20 -15.96 1.02 -8.51
N ALA A 21 -16.27 0.49 -9.70
CA ALA A 21 -17.55 -0.16 -9.98
C ALA A 21 -17.75 -1.41 -9.11
N ARG A 22 -16.72 -2.29 -9.02
CA ARG A 22 -16.72 -3.49 -8.16
C ARG A 22 -16.86 -3.12 -6.68
N VAL A 23 -16.19 -2.04 -6.26
CA VAL A 23 -16.29 -1.54 -4.87
C VAL A 23 -17.70 -1.08 -4.55
N LEU A 24 -18.37 -0.37 -5.48
CA LEU A 24 -19.78 0.02 -5.33
C LEU A 24 -20.69 -1.20 -5.21
N ASP A 25 -20.48 -2.25 -6.01
CA ASP A 25 -21.28 -3.48 -5.91
C ASP A 25 -21.15 -4.14 -4.53
N LYS A 26 -19.94 -4.13 -3.95
CA LYS A 26 -19.70 -4.63 -2.59
C LYS A 26 -20.35 -3.76 -1.52
N LEU A 27 -20.31 -2.44 -1.67
CA LEU A 27 -20.98 -1.51 -0.78
C LEU A 27 -22.50 -1.69 -0.82
N GLU A 28 -23.09 -1.78 -2.02
CA GLU A 28 -24.52 -2.02 -2.20
C GLU A 28 -24.93 -3.37 -1.61
N LEU A 29 -24.11 -4.40 -1.73
CA LEU A 29 -24.36 -5.70 -1.11
C LEU A 29 -24.44 -5.58 0.42
N ALA A 30 -23.47 -4.90 1.04
CA ALA A 30 -23.45 -4.72 2.49
C ALA A 30 -24.66 -3.92 3.00
N GLN A 31 -25.04 -2.84 2.29
CA GLN A 31 -26.15 -1.98 2.69
C GLN A 31 -27.51 -2.61 2.44
N ASN A 32 -27.74 -3.20 1.25
CA ASN A 32 -29.06 -3.67 0.85
C ASN A 32 -29.41 -5.06 1.36
N ARG A 33 -28.40 -5.91 1.59
CA ARG A 33 -28.58 -7.28 2.08
C ARG A 33 -28.15 -7.49 3.51
N SER A 34 -27.61 -6.45 4.17
CA SER A 34 -27.12 -6.51 5.56
C SER A 34 -26.12 -7.67 5.78
N VAL A 35 -25.25 -7.93 4.79
CA VAL A 35 -24.18 -8.93 4.88
C VAL A 35 -22.81 -8.27 4.75
N PRO A 36 -21.80 -8.71 5.52
CA PRO A 36 -20.44 -8.23 5.36
C PRO A 36 -19.94 -8.43 3.92
N ALA A 37 -19.25 -7.45 3.38
CA ALA A 37 -18.66 -7.55 2.07
C ALA A 37 -17.25 -6.92 2.07
N HIS A 38 -16.38 -7.42 1.21
CA HIS A 38 -15.01 -6.89 1.14
C HIS A 38 -14.51 -6.81 -0.30
N THR A 39 -13.50 -5.98 -0.50
CA THR A 39 -12.74 -5.91 -1.76
C THR A 39 -11.64 -6.97 -1.77
N SER A 40 -11.01 -7.17 -2.92
CA SER A 40 -9.67 -7.74 -2.97
C SER A 40 -8.65 -6.79 -2.32
N PHE A 41 -7.38 -7.20 -2.19
CA PHE A 41 -6.32 -6.31 -1.71
C PHE A 41 -6.11 -5.13 -2.64
N LEU A 42 -6.14 -3.96 -2.06
CA LEU A 42 -5.91 -2.68 -2.71
C LEU A 42 -4.46 -2.25 -2.50
N SER A 43 -3.80 -1.77 -3.52
CA SER A 43 -2.58 -0.99 -3.38
C SER A 43 -2.89 0.36 -2.71
N PRO A 44 -1.89 1.08 -2.17
CA PRO A 44 -2.13 2.38 -1.55
C PRO A 44 -2.80 3.40 -2.49
N GLY A 45 -2.48 3.36 -3.79
CA GLY A 45 -3.12 4.22 -4.79
C GLY A 45 -4.60 3.86 -5.02
N GLU A 46 -4.92 2.57 -5.12
CA GLU A 46 -6.29 2.06 -5.24
C GLU A 46 -7.09 2.36 -3.97
N ARG A 47 -6.49 2.17 -2.79
CA ARG A 47 -7.09 2.56 -1.50
C ARG A 47 -7.48 4.04 -1.49
N ALA A 48 -6.60 4.94 -1.91
CA ALA A 48 -6.91 6.38 -1.97
C ALA A 48 -8.06 6.71 -2.93
N ALA A 49 -8.20 5.97 -4.04
CA ALA A 49 -9.34 6.10 -4.94
C ALA A 49 -10.64 5.59 -4.28
N VAL A 50 -10.57 4.45 -3.59
CA VAL A 50 -11.69 3.87 -2.84
C VAL A 50 -12.12 4.78 -1.69
N GLU A 51 -11.20 5.37 -0.92
CA GLU A 51 -11.49 6.36 0.12
C GLU A 51 -12.24 7.59 -0.44
N SER A 52 -11.85 8.05 -1.64
CA SER A 52 -12.54 9.15 -2.32
C SER A 52 -13.96 8.77 -2.73
N LEU A 53 -14.17 7.51 -3.19
CA LEU A 53 -15.48 6.97 -3.50
C LEU A 53 -16.35 6.86 -2.25
N ILE A 54 -15.83 6.30 -1.18
CA ILE A 54 -16.53 6.15 0.12
C ILE A 54 -16.96 7.51 0.65
N ALA A 55 -16.09 8.52 0.57
CA ALA A 55 -16.43 9.88 0.98
C ALA A 55 -17.59 10.45 0.15
N ALA A 56 -17.61 10.20 -1.16
CA ALA A 56 -18.69 10.65 -2.04
C ALA A 56 -20.01 9.87 -1.83
N CYS A 57 -19.95 8.66 -1.26
CA CYS A 57 -21.12 7.85 -0.89
C CYS A 57 -21.66 8.12 0.53
N GLY A 58 -21.22 9.21 1.19
CA GLY A 58 -21.70 9.55 2.53
C GLY A 58 -20.99 8.81 3.67
N ARG A 59 -19.82 8.25 3.41
CA ARG A 59 -18.99 7.55 4.41
C ARG A 59 -19.72 6.39 5.12
N PRO A 60 -20.19 5.39 4.37
CA PRO A 60 -20.76 4.18 4.96
C PRO A 60 -19.78 3.53 5.93
N ARG A 61 -20.29 2.68 6.84
CA ARG A 61 -19.46 1.94 7.80
C ARG A 61 -18.49 1.04 7.05
N HIS A 62 -17.21 1.27 7.26
CA HIS A 62 -16.14 0.51 6.60
C HIS A 62 -14.87 0.53 7.46
N LEU A 63 -13.95 -0.38 7.14
CA LEU A 63 -12.58 -0.34 7.64
C LEU A 63 -11.61 -0.88 6.58
N PHE A 64 -10.35 -0.44 6.64
CA PHE A 64 -9.28 -0.99 5.84
C PHE A 64 -8.39 -1.86 6.73
N PHE A 65 -8.14 -3.08 6.30
CA PHE A 65 -7.34 -4.04 7.04
C PHE A 65 -6.45 -4.87 6.11
N GLY A 66 -5.21 -5.09 6.48
CA GLY A 66 -4.26 -5.87 5.69
C GLY A 66 -3.57 -7.01 6.46
N GLY A 67 -4.15 -7.38 7.63
CA GLY A 67 -3.62 -8.44 8.49
C GLY A 67 -2.83 -7.92 9.69
N TYR A 68 -2.33 -6.68 9.65
CA TYR A 68 -1.59 -6.04 10.74
C TYR A 68 -1.69 -4.51 10.64
N GLU A 69 -1.34 -3.81 11.73
CA GLU A 69 -1.32 -2.35 11.75
C GLU A 69 -0.20 -1.80 10.86
N GLY A 70 -0.53 -0.85 9.99
CA GLY A 70 0.41 -0.24 9.05
C GLY A 70 0.63 -1.02 7.76
N ALA A 71 -0.18 -2.05 7.49
CA ALA A 71 -0.14 -2.78 6.22
C ALA A 71 -0.26 -1.84 5.01
N GLU A 72 0.62 -2.04 4.02
CA GLU A 72 0.63 -1.22 2.81
C GLU A 72 -0.53 -1.61 1.87
N ARG A 73 -0.78 -2.90 1.73
CA ARG A 73 -1.92 -3.41 0.97
C ARG A 73 -3.03 -3.83 1.92
N THR A 74 -4.23 -3.36 1.65
CA THR A 74 -5.39 -3.60 2.52
C THR A 74 -6.61 -4.04 1.72
N VAL A 75 -7.47 -4.83 2.32
CA VAL A 75 -8.85 -4.99 1.87
C VAL A 75 -9.70 -3.87 2.47
N CYS A 76 -10.75 -3.45 1.78
CA CYS A 76 -11.79 -2.61 2.34
C CYS A 76 -12.96 -3.51 2.74
N LEU A 77 -13.28 -3.55 4.03
CA LEU A 77 -14.47 -4.22 4.55
C LEU A 77 -15.60 -3.21 4.67
N PHE A 78 -16.78 -3.55 4.14
CA PHE A 78 -18.02 -2.83 4.34
C PHE A 78 -18.85 -3.55 5.39
N LEU A 79 -19.23 -2.82 6.44
CA LEU A 79 -19.87 -3.37 7.61
C LEU A 79 -21.37 -3.08 7.56
N PRO A 80 -22.24 -4.10 7.69
CA PRO A 80 -23.65 -3.87 7.96
C PRO A 80 -23.83 -3.23 9.34
N ASP A 81 -25.01 -2.66 9.59
CA ASP A 81 -25.25 -1.88 10.82
C ASP A 81 -25.11 -2.69 12.11
N TRP A 82 -25.37 -4.01 12.03
CA TRP A 82 -25.31 -4.92 13.17
C TRP A 82 -23.90 -5.41 13.55
N GLN A 83 -22.90 -5.29 12.62
CA GLN A 83 -21.57 -5.84 12.85
C GLN A 83 -20.65 -4.79 13.51
N GLU A 84 -20.01 -5.13 14.63
CA GLU A 84 -19.00 -4.29 15.24
C GLU A 84 -17.65 -4.42 14.54
N LYS A 85 -16.78 -3.43 14.71
CA LYS A 85 -15.47 -3.42 14.03
C LYS A 85 -14.54 -4.53 14.50
N GLU A 86 -14.62 -4.85 15.78
CA GLU A 86 -13.83 -5.89 16.44
C GLU A 86 -14.20 -7.27 15.87
N ASP A 87 -15.48 -7.55 15.71
CA ASP A 87 -15.98 -8.78 15.10
C ASP A 87 -15.55 -8.89 13.62
N ALA A 88 -15.63 -7.77 12.88
CA ALA A 88 -15.20 -7.71 11.49
C ALA A 88 -13.69 -7.92 11.31
N LEU A 89 -12.87 -7.54 12.29
CA LEU A 89 -11.44 -7.83 12.30
C LEU A 89 -11.15 -9.29 12.61
N TRP A 90 -11.91 -9.89 13.52
CA TRP A 90 -11.80 -11.30 13.85
C TRP A 90 -12.21 -12.21 12.67
N GLU A 91 -13.29 -11.87 12.00
CA GLU A 91 -13.81 -12.56 10.82
C GLU A 91 -13.19 -12.05 9.50
N SER A 92 -12.06 -11.35 9.58
CA SER A 92 -11.52 -10.66 8.42
C SER A 92 -11.15 -11.65 7.29
N PRO A 93 -11.33 -11.24 6.03
CA PRO A 93 -10.96 -12.04 4.87
C PRO A 93 -9.46 -11.91 4.55
N VAL A 94 -8.62 -11.97 5.58
CA VAL A 94 -7.17 -11.95 5.44
C VAL A 94 -6.60 -13.15 6.17
N ALA A 95 -5.86 -13.97 5.46
CA ALA A 95 -5.10 -15.10 5.97
C ALA A 95 -3.60 -14.85 5.82
N ALA A 96 -2.78 -15.62 6.52
CA ALA A 96 -1.34 -15.60 6.38
C ALA A 96 -0.77 -17.00 6.21
N LEU A 97 0.27 -17.10 5.37
CA LEU A 97 1.10 -18.28 5.23
C LEU A 97 2.55 -17.91 5.53
N ARG A 98 3.25 -18.74 6.30
CA ARG A 98 4.69 -18.61 6.50
C ARG A 98 5.43 -19.55 5.57
N CYS A 99 6.32 -18.98 4.78
CA CYS A 99 7.28 -19.68 3.94
C CYS A 99 8.63 -19.67 4.65
N THR A 100 9.15 -20.82 5.08
CA THR A 100 10.48 -20.93 5.68
C THR A 100 11.49 -21.45 4.68
N PHE A 101 12.73 -20.94 4.78
CA PHE A 101 13.83 -21.27 3.87
C PHE A 101 15.19 -21.13 4.59
N PRO A 102 16.28 -21.69 4.07
CA PRO A 102 17.61 -21.58 4.69
C PRO A 102 18.06 -20.13 4.81
N ALA A 103 18.54 -19.74 5.99
CA ALA A 103 19.11 -18.40 6.21
C ALA A 103 20.26 -18.13 5.23
N GLY A 104 20.39 -16.88 4.78
CA GLY A 104 21.41 -16.49 3.81
C GLY A 104 21.08 -16.84 2.35
N SER A 105 19.88 -17.34 2.06
CA SER A 105 19.44 -17.64 0.69
C SER A 105 19.30 -16.40 -0.21
N GLY A 106 19.30 -15.20 0.35
CA GLY A 106 19.22 -13.94 -0.40
C GLY A 106 17.88 -13.71 -1.12
N LEU A 107 16.81 -14.40 -0.69
CA LEU A 107 15.49 -14.23 -1.28
C LEU A 107 14.95 -12.83 -1.01
N SER A 108 14.34 -12.26 -2.01
CA SER A 108 13.76 -10.93 -1.98
C SER A 108 12.24 -10.97 -2.19
N HIS A 109 11.56 -9.87 -1.90
CA HIS A 109 10.14 -9.69 -2.21
C HIS A 109 9.79 -10.08 -3.66
N ARG A 110 10.69 -9.78 -4.63
CA ARG A 110 10.47 -10.10 -6.05
C ARG A 110 10.44 -11.61 -6.30
N ASP A 111 11.26 -12.39 -5.61
CA ASP A 111 11.32 -13.85 -5.78
C ASP A 111 10.02 -14.50 -5.32
N PHE A 112 9.51 -14.12 -4.14
CA PHE A 112 8.22 -14.61 -3.65
C PHE A 112 7.06 -14.17 -4.54
N LEU A 113 6.98 -12.88 -4.86
CA LEU A 113 5.92 -12.38 -5.71
C LEU A 113 5.93 -13.05 -7.08
N GLY A 114 7.09 -13.19 -7.69
CA GLY A 114 7.25 -13.85 -9.00
C GLY A 114 6.78 -15.30 -8.97
N SER A 115 7.15 -16.07 -7.92
CA SER A 115 6.73 -17.46 -7.77
C SER A 115 5.22 -17.59 -7.57
N ILE A 116 4.62 -16.75 -6.74
CA ILE A 116 3.16 -16.76 -6.51
C ILE A 116 2.40 -16.39 -7.79
N LEU A 117 2.81 -15.34 -8.49
CA LEU A 117 2.18 -14.94 -9.77
C LEU A 117 2.38 -16.01 -10.84
N GLY A 118 3.51 -16.71 -10.85
CA GLY A 118 3.81 -17.83 -11.74
C GLY A 118 2.86 -19.03 -11.57
N LEU A 119 2.23 -19.18 -10.40
CA LEU A 119 1.17 -20.14 -10.14
C LEU A 119 -0.21 -19.71 -10.66
N GLY A 120 -0.30 -18.59 -11.37
CA GLY A 120 -1.56 -18.05 -11.92
C GLY A 120 -2.39 -17.23 -10.93
N ILE A 121 -1.87 -16.95 -9.74
CA ILE A 121 -2.52 -16.10 -8.76
C ILE A 121 -2.40 -14.63 -9.18
N THR A 122 -3.51 -13.88 -9.13
CA THR A 122 -3.50 -12.46 -9.46
C THR A 122 -3.01 -11.60 -8.28
N ARG A 123 -2.37 -10.46 -8.57
CA ARG A 123 -1.78 -9.58 -7.53
C ARG A 123 -2.81 -9.06 -6.53
N GLU A 124 -4.06 -8.91 -6.96
CA GLU A 124 -5.15 -8.43 -6.12
C GLU A 124 -5.56 -9.40 -5.00
N LYS A 125 -5.17 -10.69 -5.10
CA LYS A 125 -5.43 -11.69 -4.06
C LYS A 125 -4.33 -11.74 -3.00
N ILE A 126 -3.22 -11.03 -3.21
CA ILE A 126 -2.05 -11.01 -2.34
C ILE A 126 -1.92 -9.66 -1.65
N GLY A 127 -1.78 -9.69 -0.33
CA GLY A 127 -1.44 -8.54 0.51
C GLY A 127 0.05 -8.21 0.50
N ASP A 128 0.58 -7.89 1.66
CA ASP A 128 2.00 -7.66 1.86
C ASP A 128 2.77 -8.98 1.95
N LEU A 129 4.03 -8.93 1.56
CA LEU A 129 5.02 -10.00 1.69
C LEU A 129 6.07 -9.53 2.70
N LEU A 130 6.06 -10.09 3.89
CA LEU A 130 6.94 -9.72 4.99
C LEU A 130 8.18 -10.60 4.94
N VAL A 131 9.19 -10.16 4.20
CA VAL A 131 10.40 -10.95 3.96
C VAL A 131 11.40 -10.72 5.08
N GLY A 132 11.72 -11.78 5.82
CA GLY A 132 12.77 -11.85 6.83
C GLY A 132 14.03 -12.56 6.31
N SER A 133 14.94 -12.90 7.22
CA SER A 133 16.22 -13.55 6.90
C SER A 133 16.10 -15.04 6.58
N ALA A 134 15.10 -15.73 7.13
CA ALA A 134 14.85 -17.18 6.97
C ALA A 134 13.36 -17.53 6.81
N SER A 135 12.50 -16.53 6.77
CA SER A 135 11.05 -16.67 6.62
C SER A 135 10.49 -15.55 5.75
N CYS A 136 9.33 -15.82 5.14
CA CYS A 136 8.49 -14.80 4.50
C CYS A 136 7.04 -15.08 4.88
N ASP A 137 6.39 -14.10 5.52
CA ASP A 137 4.96 -14.18 5.79
C ASP A 137 4.19 -13.54 4.64
N VAL A 138 3.31 -14.31 4.04
CA VAL A 138 2.50 -13.94 2.88
C VAL A 138 1.08 -13.67 3.34
N LEU A 139 0.64 -12.41 3.28
CA LEU A 139 -0.76 -12.03 3.51
C LEU A 139 -1.56 -12.27 2.23
N LEU A 140 -2.74 -12.87 2.34
CA LEU A 140 -3.53 -13.30 1.18
C LEU A 140 -5.02 -13.39 1.50
N LEU A 141 -5.87 -13.49 0.47
CA LEU A 141 -7.27 -13.84 0.66
C LEU A 141 -7.39 -15.34 0.99
N PRO A 142 -8.25 -15.74 1.95
CA PRO A 142 -8.37 -17.15 2.39
C PRO A 142 -8.67 -18.12 1.26
N GLU A 143 -9.39 -17.69 0.24
CA GLU A 143 -9.80 -18.53 -0.90
C GLU A 143 -8.65 -19.13 -1.71
N ILE A 144 -7.42 -18.58 -1.58
CA ILE A 144 -6.23 -19.10 -2.27
C ILE A 144 -5.23 -19.75 -1.32
N ALA A 145 -5.52 -19.79 -0.02
CA ALA A 145 -4.58 -20.29 0.99
C ALA A 145 -4.22 -21.77 0.76
N ASP A 146 -5.21 -22.63 0.63
CA ASP A 146 -5.00 -24.06 0.42
C ASP A 146 -4.26 -24.34 -0.89
N TYR A 147 -4.57 -23.58 -1.94
CA TYR A 147 -3.87 -23.72 -3.21
C TYR A 147 -2.38 -23.39 -3.09
N LEU A 148 -2.02 -22.30 -2.39
CA LEU A 148 -0.62 -21.92 -2.15
C LEU A 148 0.09 -22.87 -1.19
N LEU A 149 -0.60 -23.39 -0.16
CA LEU A 149 -0.05 -24.41 0.74
C LEU A 149 0.41 -25.65 -0.02
N LEU A 150 -0.33 -26.05 -1.05
CA LEU A 150 -0.06 -27.27 -1.83
C LEU A 150 0.92 -27.03 -2.98
N ASN A 151 1.01 -25.84 -3.54
CA ASN A 151 1.69 -25.59 -4.81
C ASN A 151 2.89 -24.64 -4.72
N LEU A 152 3.04 -23.85 -3.64
CA LEU A 152 4.17 -22.93 -3.51
C LEU A 152 5.39 -23.66 -2.93
N GLU A 153 6.10 -24.39 -3.78
CA GLU A 153 7.26 -25.22 -3.37
C GLU A 153 8.58 -24.45 -3.33
N SER A 154 8.68 -23.33 -4.04
CA SER A 154 9.94 -22.58 -4.17
C SER A 154 9.73 -21.09 -4.41
N ALA A 155 10.71 -20.27 -4.01
CA ALA A 155 10.87 -18.90 -4.44
C ALA A 155 12.22 -18.76 -5.16
N GLY A 156 12.20 -18.31 -6.42
CA GLY A 156 13.37 -18.38 -7.27
C GLY A 156 13.91 -19.81 -7.40
N ARG A 157 15.12 -20.04 -6.91
CA ARG A 157 15.77 -21.38 -6.94
C ARG A 157 15.77 -22.08 -5.57
N VAL A 158 15.16 -21.48 -4.56
CA VAL A 158 15.22 -21.97 -3.18
C VAL A 158 13.92 -22.68 -2.83
N ARG A 159 14.01 -23.89 -2.31
CA ARG A 159 12.86 -24.64 -1.81
C ARG A 159 12.30 -24.02 -0.54
N LEU A 160 10.99 -24.01 -0.41
CA LEU A 160 10.24 -23.49 0.71
C LEU A 160 9.55 -24.60 1.48
N LYS A 161 9.35 -24.39 2.79
CA LYS A 161 8.34 -25.11 3.56
C LYS A 161 7.24 -24.09 3.90
N VAL A 162 6.02 -24.37 3.46
CA VAL A 162 4.87 -23.47 3.62
C VAL A 162 3.90 -24.03 4.63
N HIS A 163 3.42 -23.21 5.54
CA HIS A 163 2.40 -23.58 6.55
C HIS A 163 1.49 -22.41 6.85
N ALA A 164 0.27 -22.69 7.34
CA ALA A 164 -0.65 -21.67 7.77
C ALA A 164 -0.11 -20.95 9.01
N LEU A 165 -0.36 -19.64 9.10
CA LEU A 165 0.11 -18.80 10.18
C LEU A 165 -1.06 -17.99 10.74
N PRO A 166 -1.32 -18.00 12.06
CA PRO A 166 -2.21 -17.05 12.70
C PRO A 166 -1.70 -15.61 12.50
N LEU A 167 -2.60 -14.64 12.28
CA LEU A 167 -2.21 -13.25 12.11
C LEU A 167 -1.49 -12.67 13.34
N SER A 168 -1.75 -13.21 14.55
CA SER A 168 -1.04 -12.85 15.79
C SER A 168 0.44 -13.17 15.77
N ASP A 169 0.86 -14.13 14.94
CA ASP A 169 2.22 -14.68 14.93
C ASP A 169 3.07 -14.11 13.78
N LEU A 170 2.56 -13.06 13.11
CA LEU A 170 3.27 -12.37 12.04
C LEU A 170 4.58 -11.76 12.54
N GLU A 171 5.66 -11.98 11.81
CA GLU A 171 6.96 -11.35 12.06
C GLU A 171 7.09 -10.07 11.22
N LEU A 172 6.78 -8.93 11.84
CA LEU A 172 6.88 -7.65 11.15
C LEU A 172 8.35 -7.27 10.96
N PRO A 173 8.82 -7.06 9.72
CA PRO A 173 10.17 -6.62 9.49
C PRO A 173 10.39 -5.25 10.10
N GLN A 174 11.54 -5.06 10.75
CA GLN A 174 11.91 -3.75 11.26
C GLN A 174 12.10 -2.79 10.08
N ILE A 175 11.24 -1.79 10.01
CA ILE A 175 11.36 -0.76 8.98
C ILE A 175 12.61 0.06 9.30
N GLN A 176 13.64 -0.10 8.48
CA GLN A 176 14.83 0.73 8.60
C GLN A 176 14.59 2.06 7.89
N VAL A 177 14.66 3.14 8.65
CA VAL A 177 14.55 4.49 8.11
C VAL A 177 15.79 5.29 8.39
N LYS A 178 16.26 6.01 7.40
CA LYS A 178 17.30 7.02 7.55
C LYS A 178 16.66 8.39 7.74
N THR A 179 16.84 9.00 8.90
CA THR A 179 16.37 10.38 9.11
C THR A 179 17.27 11.36 8.37
N VAL A 180 16.67 12.20 7.54
CA VAL A 180 17.31 13.30 6.80
C VAL A 180 16.78 14.61 7.34
N ARG A 181 17.66 15.47 7.87
CA ARG A 181 17.32 16.83 8.31
C ARG A 181 17.93 17.82 7.35
N ASP A 182 17.11 18.71 6.81
CA ASP A 182 17.55 19.70 5.82
C ASP A 182 16.67 20.96 5.87
N THR A 183 16.99 21.93 5.03
CA THR A 183 16.20 23.14 4.86
C THR A 183 15.88 23.39 3.39
N VAL A 184 14.65 23.76 3.08
CA VAL A 184 14.21 24.07 1.71
C VAL A 184 13.72 25.52 1.62
N ALA A 185 13.92 26.16 0.48
CA ALA A 185 13.41 27.53 0.26
C ALA A 185 11.89 27.57 0.14
N ALA A 186 11.27 26.48 -0.34
CA ALA A 186 9.83 26.28 -0.42
C ALA A 186 9.53 24.78 -0.33
N LEU A 187 8.34 24.45 0.18
CA LEU A 187 7.86 23.05 0.31
C LEU A 187 7.34 22.50 -1.04
N ARG A 188 8.20 22.55 -2.05
CA ARG A 188 7.93 22.05 -3.39
C ARG A 188 8.42 20.61 -3.52
N LEU A 189 7.72 19.81 -4.31
CA LEU A 189 8.06 18.40 -4.53
C LEU A 189 9.50 18.21 -5.03
N ASP A 190 9.95 19.04 -6.00
CA ASP A 190 11.32 18.98 -6.52
C ASP A 190 12.39 19.24 -5.45
N ALA A 191 12.13 20.17 -4.52
CA ALA A 191 13.08 20.54 -3.48
C ALA A 191 13.10 19.50 -2.34
N VAL A 192 11.93 19.05 -1.88
CA VAL A 192 11.81 18.04 -0.81
C VAL A 192 12.36 16.70 -1.27
N MET A 193 12.05 16.30 -2.52
CA MET A 193 12.57 15.08 -3.11
C MET A 193 14.10 15.12 -3.27
N ALA A 194 14.66 16.24 -3.71
CA ALA A 194 16.12 16.42 -3.83
C ALA A 194 16.80 16.19 -2.48
N SER A 195 16.26 16.75 -1.41
CA SER A 195 16.75 16.55 -0.04
C SER A 195 16.61 15.08 0.41
N GLY A 196 15.41 14.49 0.30
CA GLY A 196 15.11 13.14 0.79
C GLY A 196 15.92 12.03 0.11
N PHE A 197 16.18 12.16 -1.18
CA PHE A 197 16.93 11.17 -1.96
C PHE A 197 18.38 11.55 -2.23
N SER A 198 18.87 12.66 -1.66
CA SER A 198 20.23 13.17 -1.85
C SER A 198 20.57 13.40 -3.34
N LEU A 199 19.67 14.07 -4.04
CA LEU A 199 19.79 14.40 -5.47
C LEU A 199 20.00 15.90 -5.69
N SER A 200 20.48 16.28 -6.87
CA SER A 200 20.34 17.65 -7.34
C SER A 200 18.86 17.96 -7.65
N ARG A 201 18.47 19.21 -7.49
CA ARG A 201 17.10 19.64 -7.77
C ARG A 201 16.71 19.44 -9.25
N GLY A 202 17.67 19.62 -10.19
CA GLY A 202 17.45 19.32 -11.60
C GLY A 202 17.12 17.85 -11.83
N LYS A 203 17.92 16.93 -11.24
CA LYS A 203 17.65 15.49 -11.35
C LYS A 203 16.31 15.07 -10.72
N ALA A 204 15.91 15.70 -9.62
CA ALA A 204 14.58 15.49 -9.04
C ALA A 204 13.49 15.94 -10.01
N ALA A 205 13.63 17.11 -10.65
CA ALA A 205 12.68 17.62 -11.64
C ALA A 205 12.58 16.69 -12.86
N ASP A 206 13.70 16.17 -13.37
CA ASP A 206 13.72 15.22 -14.48
C ASP A 206 12.94 13.93 -14.15
N LEU A 207 13.13 13.39 -12.94
CA LEU A 207 12.40 12.18 -12.49
C LEU A 207 10.90 12.44 -12.34
N ILE A 208 10.51 13.62 -11.85
CA ILE A 208 9.11 14.02 -11.72
C ILE A 208 8.48 14.13 -13.12
N SER A 209 9.13 14.83 -14.04
CA SER A 209 8.65 15.03 -15.41
C SER A 209 8.57 13.72 -16.21
N ALA A 210 9.45 12.77 -15.89
CA ALA A 210 9.43 11.42 -16.49
C ALA A 210 8.35 10.48 -15.91
N GLY A 211 7.43 10.95 -15.05
CA GLY A 211 6.37 10.14 -14.46
C GLY A 211 6.86 9.05 -13.49
N ARG A 212 8.09 9.20 -12.95
CA ARG A 212 8.69 8.21 -12.05
C ARG A 212 8.38 8.47 -10.57
N VAL A 213 7.69 9.56 -10.26
CA VAL A 213 7.44 10.02 -8.91
C VAL A 213 5.96 9.98 -8.58
N GLN A 214 5.66 9.47 -7.41
CA GLN A 214 4.33 9.51 -6.82
C GLN A 214 4.36 10.34 -5.53
N LEU A 215 3.36 11.16 -5.33
CA LEU A 215 3.06 11.84 -4.08
C LEU A 215 1.77 11.23 -3.51
N ASN A 216 1.84 10.69 -2.30
CA ASN A 216 0.74 9.97 -1.66
C ASN A 216 0.14 8.90 -2.59
N HIS A 217 1.02 8.07 -3.15
CA HIS A 217 0.69 6.95 -4.03
C HIS A 217 0.01 7.33 -5.36
N ARG A 218 -0.03 8.63 -5.70
CA ARG A 218 -0.56 9.14 -6.96
C ARG A 218 0.58 9.73 -7.80
N GLU A 219 0.63 9.38 -9.07
CA GLU A 219 1.61 9.98 -9.98
C GLU A 219 1.49 11.50 -9.98
N CYS A 220 2.63 12.17 -9.88
CA CYS A 220 2.72 13.62 -9.84
C CYS A 220 3.80 14.10 -10.80
N GLY A 221 3.40 14.71 -11.91
CA GLY A 221 4.30 15.31 -12.91
C GLY A 221 4.61 16.79 -12.67
N LYS A 222 4.11 17.40 -11.57
CA LYS A 222 4.31 18.81 -11.28
C LYS A 222 5.40 19.02 -10.23
N CYS A 223 6.53 19.60 -10.65
CA CYS A 223 7.69 19.87 -9.78
C CYS A 223 7.37 20.86 -8.65
N ASP A 224 6.46 21.79 -8.88
CA ASP A 224 6.04 22.83 -7.95
C ASP A 224 4.88 22.43 -7.02
N ARG A 225 4.45 21.17 -7.09
CA ARG A 225 3.43 20.64 -6.18
C ARG A 225 3.86 20.84 -4.74
N THR A 226 3.01 21.48 -3.94
CA THR A 226 3.25 21.68 -2.51
C THR A 226 3.22 20.35 -1.79
N VAL A 227 4.18 20.14 -0.91
CA VAL A 227 4.32 18.97 -0.03
C VAL A 227 3.99 19.39 1.39
N ALA A 228 3.23 18.57 2.09
CA ALA A 228 2.80 18.76 3.49
C ALA A 228 3.46 17.73 4.42
N GLN A 229 3.36 17.98 5.72
CA GLN A 229 3.74 17.01 6.74
C GLN A 229 2.83 15.78 6.64
N GLY A 230 3.42 14.59 6.76
CA GLY A 230 2.75 13.32 6.56
C GLY A 230 2.76 12.82 5.11
N ASP A 231 3.12 13.67 4.13
CA ASP A 231 3.19 13.24 2.74
C ASP A 231 4.27 12.18 2.51
N VAL A 232 3.95 11.23 1.62
CA VAL A 232 4.85 10.16 1.19
C VAL A 232 5.24 10.37 -0.27
N ILE A 233 6.53 10.45 -0.52
CA ILE A 233 7.12 10.58 -1.86
C ILE A 233 7.75 9.23 -2.22
N SER A 234 7.27 8.59 -3.28
CA SER A 234 7.86 7.37 -3.83
C SER A 234 8.49 7.67 -5.19
N CYS A 235 9.69 7.16 -5.42
CA CYS A 235 10.37 7.31 -6.70
C CYS A 235 10.85 5.95 -7.22
N ARG A 236 10.42 5.59 -8.42
CA ARG A 236 10.82 4.32 -9.05
C ARG A 236 12.34 4.23 -9.18
N GLY A 237 12.93 3.22 -8.53
CA GLY A 237 14.37 2.97 -8.49
C GLY A 237 15.14 3.68 -7.37
N LEU A 238 14.50 4.54 -6.57
CA LEU A 238 15.12 5.21 -5.42
C LEU A 238 14.46 4.87 -4.08
N GLY A 239 13.26 4.28 -4.10
CA GLY A 239 12.51 3.91 -2.91
C GLY A 239 11.50 4.97 -2.47
N LYS A 240 11.26 5.03 -1.17
CA LYS A 240 10.21 5.83 -0.51
C LYS A 240 10.82 6.76 0.55
N CYS A 241 10.22 7.95 0.69
CA CYS A 241 10.58 8.94 1.69
C CYS A 241 9.31 9.60 2.23
N SER A 242 9.16 9.73 3.54
CA SER A 242 8.04 10.44 4.17
C SER A 242 8.49 11.77 4.77
N VAL A 243 7.58 12.75 4.77
CA VAL A 243 7.79 14.05 5.44
C VAL A 243 7.34 13.92 6.89
N LYS A 244 8.28 13.65 7.78
CA LYS A 244 7.99 13.45 9.21
C LYS A 244 7.56 14.74 9.89
N GLU A 245 8.29 15.82 9.62
CA GLU A 245 8.09 17.10 10.30
C GLU A 245 8.41 18.27 9.36
N ILE A 246 7.60 19.31 9.44
CA ILE A 246 7.88 20.62 8.85
C ILE A 246 8.06 21.60 10.02
N GLY A 247 9.31 22.02 10.23
CA GLY A 247 9.69 22.93 11.31
C GLY A 247 9.59 24.40 10.94
N GLY A 248 10.08 25.25 11.82
CA GLY A 248 10.14 26.70 11.63
C GLY A 248 11.16 27.14 10.58
N LEU A 249 11.31 28.45 10.46
CA LEU A 249 12.29 29.05 9.57
C LEU A 249 13.69 29.03 10.18
N SER A 250 14.68 28.70 9.38
CA SER A 250 16.08 28.86 9.72
C SER A 250 16.48 30.35 9.75
N LYS A 251 17.67 30.67 10.29
CA LYS A 251 18.22 32.04 10.29
C LYS A 251 18.32 32.67 8.89
N LYS A 252 18.31 31.84 7.83
CA LYS A 252 18.37 32.26 6.42
C LYS A 252 16.99 32.29 5.74
N GLY A 253 15.90 32.22 6.51
CA GLY A 253 14.51 32.26 5.99
C GLY A 253 14.08 30.99 5.25
N ARG A 254 14.78 29.86 5.43
CA ARG A 254 14.42 28.57 4.79
C ARG A 254 13.64 27.70 5.78
N THR A 255 12.65 26.98 5.27
CA THR A 255 11.85 26.04 6.07
C THR A 255 12.67 24.80 6.45
N MET A 256 12.71 24.47 7.72
CA MET A 256 13.32 23.23 8.20
C MET A 256 12.40 22.05 7.92
N ILE A 257 12.97 20.92 7.46
CA ILE A 257 12.26 19.68 7.20
C ILE A 257 12.98 18.49 7.83
N VAL A 258 12.21 17.54 8.32
CA VAL A 258 12.69 16.23 8.76
C VAL A 258 12.01 15.18 7.89
N LEU A 259 12.81 14.40 7.19
CA LEU A 259 12.35 13.36 6.29
C LEU A 259 12.81 11.99 6.81
N GLU A 260 12.02 10.96 6.58
CA GLU A 260 12.37 9.56 6.83
C GLU A 260 12.46 8.83 5.49
N ARG A 261 13.67 8.49 5.08
CA ARG A 261 13.93 7.68 3.90
C ARG A 261 13.94 6.21 4.29
N TYR A 262 13.11 5.43 3.65
CA TYR A 262 13.06 3.97 3.81
C TYR A 262 14.26 3.34 3.08
N ILE A 263 14.99 2.44 3.76
CA ILE A 263 16.22 1.79 3.27
C ILE A 263 15.93 0.32 2.97
#